data_1837455e9133bf6c53b82c6486abd22c
#
_entry.id   1837455e9133bf6c53b82c6486abd22c
#
_cell.length_a   1.000
_cell.length_b   1.000
_cell.length_c   1.000
_cell.angle_alpha   90.00
_cell.angle_beta   90.00
_cell.angle_gamma   90.00
#
_symmetry.space_group_name_H-M   'P 1'
#
loop_
_entity.id
_entity.type
_entity.pdbx_description
1 polymer ?
#
loop_
_entity_poly.entity_id
_entity_poly.type
_entity_poly.pdbx_seq_one_letter_code
_entity_poly.pdbx_strand_id
1 'polypeptide(L)'
;MSGRKSMWFISLLVVLGLLIGACAPAAPATEAPAAPAEPAATEAPAPAEPAAAGPIAVKPDAEGMIDTTALAKEPPYTICFSNASVANAWRVAMVQNFEYGIDEAKAAGLVKDYLYADANDDPNKQIADIEDLLTKGCSVLIISAAAQDVVDPGAKKAMEMGVPVITLDRDVKSPDNRVAYVDGDSCAMGRMQAEWLAKELGGKGDILLLSGMAGASPAEERLRCAREVFAQYPDIKELAQAYTDWSPTGGQKQMEAWITQFGEVDGIWSDSALQGVGVVEALLAAGMTVPPITGEDWALFLHQAVTNNFPFAAVSFPNRMGYFAVQDALALLQGEPIKFHDQVQPLVITKENMSEYYNTDMSDELWLDMLPEVREKYYGQ
;
A
#
# COMPACT_ATOMS: atom_id res chain seq x y z
N MET A 1 50.63 11.04 33.04
CA MET A 1 50.40 10.21 34.23
C MET A 1 49.17 9.35 33.84
N SER A 2 49.47 8.10 33.44
CA SER A 2 49.33 6.84 34.17
C SER A 2 47.83 6.54 34.43
N GLY A 3 47.22 5.58 33.92
CA GLY A 3 47.42 4.17 33.44
C GLY A 3 46.04 3.55 33.69
N ARG A 4 45.57 2.53 33.19
CA ARG A 4 46.09 1.15 33.05
C ARG A 4 45.00 0.31 32.34
N LYS A 5 45.45 -0.54 31.46
CA LYS A 5 44.74 -1.64 30.79
C LYS A 5 44.20 -2.67 31.77
N SER A 6 43.08 -3.34 31.40
CA SER A 6 42.92 -4.75 31.80
C SER A 6 42.14 -5.51 30.72
N MET A 7 42.86 -6.40 30.05
CA MET A 7 42.36 -7.51 29.24
C MET A 7 42.02 -8.69 30.17
N TRP A 8 40.92 -9.42 29.89
CA TRP A 8 40.74 -10.78 30.42
C TRP A 8 40.30 -11.71 29.29
N PHE A 9 41.20 -12.61 28.96
CA PHE A 9 41.00 -13.86 28.22
C PHE A 9 40.53 -14.94 29.20
N ILE A 10 39.58 -15.79 28.85
CA ILE A 10 39.37 -17.13 29.40
C ILE A 10 38.81 -18.01 28.30
N SER A 11 39.63 -18.78 27.71
CA SER A 11 39.93 -20.21 27.69
C SER A 11 38.79 -21.18 27.43
N LEU A 12 38.91 -21.81 26.27
CA LEU A 12 38.31 -23.00 25.73
C LEU A 12 38.64 -24.24 26.60
N LEU A 13 37.65 -25.08 26.92
CA LEU A 13 37.89 -26.44 27.43
C LEU A 13 37.01 -27.45 26.70
N VAL A 14 37.63 -28.24 25.86
CA VAL A 14 37.09 -29.43 25.19
C VAL A 14 37.23 -30.60 26.18
N VAL A 15 36.13 -31.30 26.45
CA VAL A 15 36.13 -32.61 27.13
C VAL A 15 35.58 -33.66 26.18
N LEU A 16 36.48 -34.52 25.75
CA LEU A 16 36.25 -35.70 24.96
C LEU A 16 36.03 -36.91 25.92
N GLY A 17 34.82 -37.44 25.98
CA GLY A 17 34.48 -38.62 26.79
C GLY A 17 34.21 -39.84 25.90
N LEU A 18 35.18 -40.77 25.87
CA LEU A 18 35.03 -42.12 25.30
C LEU A 18 34.22 -42.99 26.27
N LEU A 19 33.17 -43.63 25.78
CA LEU A 19 32.47 -44.72 26.47
C LEU A 19 32.67 -46.00 25.64
N ILE A 20 33.31 -46.97 26.25
CA ILE A 20 33.53 -48.32 25.79
C ILE A 20 32.30 -49.13 26.20
N GLY A 21 31.58 -49.72 25.23
CA GLY A 21 30.44 -50.57 25.47
C GLY A 21 30.86 -52.03 25.67
N ALA A 22 30.35 -52.67 26.73
CA ALA A 22 30.51 -54.11 26.98
C ALA A 22 29.26 -54.84 26.45
N CYS A 23 29.51 -55.91 25.63
CA CYS A 23 28.48 -56.87 25.21
C CYS A 23 28.16 -57.86 26.36
N ALA A 24 26.86 -58.07 26.60
CA ALA A 24 26.35 -59.21 27.37
C ALA A 24 25.28 -59.93 26.53
N PRO A 25 25.19 -61.29 26.56
CA PRO A 25 24.30 -62.05 25.68
C PRO A 25 22.85 -62.06 26.20
N ALA A 26 21.91 -62.01 25.27
CA ALA A 26 20.47 -62.01 25.53
C ALA A 26 19.95 -63.43 25.81
N ALA A 27 19.11 -63.60 26.83
CA ALA A 27 18.34 -64.78 27.11
C ALA A 27 17.07 -64.82 26.19
N PRO A 28 16.54 -66.04 25.88
CA PRO A 28 15.41 -66.21 24.95
C PRO A 28 14.10 -65.71 25.55
N ALA A 29 13.40 -64.89 24.79
CA ALA A 29 12.09 -64.37 25.13
C ALA A 29 11.00 -65.45 24.89
N THR A 30 10.14 -65.65 25.90
CA THR A 30 8.95 -66.49 25.83
C THR A 30 7.85 -65.76 25.08
N GLU A 31 7.30 -66.35 24.02
CA GLU A 31 6.19 -65.82 23.25
C GLU A 31 4.92 -65.71 24.11
N ALA A 32 4.34 -64.54 24.18
CA ALA A 32 3.02 -64.28 24.73
C ALA A 32 1.95 -64.46 23.62
N PRO A 33 0.71 -64.92 23.94
CA PRO A 33 -0.30 -65.13 22.92
C PRO A 33 -0.79 -63.86 22.27
N ALA A 34 -0.98 -63.91 20.93
CA ALA A 34 -1.48 -62.84 20.12
C ALA A 34 -2.89 -62.39 20.54
N ALA A 35 -3.07 -61.10 20.77
CA ALA A 35 -4.37 -60.44 20.92
C ALA A 35 -5.14 -60.45 19.59
N PRO A 36 -6.49 -60.46 19.61
CA PRO A 36 -7.32 -60.45 18.39
C PRO A 36 -7.12 -59.15 17.63
N ALA A 37 -6.96 -59.21 16.31
CA ALA A 37 -6.87 -58.09 15.42
C ALA A 37 -8.14 -57.22 15.46
N GLU A 38 -8.02 -55.95 15.80
CA GLU A 38 -9.08 -54.95 15.58
C GLU A 38 -9.37 -54.84 14.07
N PRO A 39 -10.64 -54.63 13.67
CA PRO A 39 -10.97 -54.43 12.26
C PRO A 39 -10.33 -53.11 11.76
N ALA A 40 -9.63 -53.18 10.63
CA ALA A 40 -9.04 -52.06 9.96
C ALA A 40 -10.10 -50.95 9.74
N ALA A 41 -9.86 -49.78 10.33
CA ALA A 41 -10.63 -48.59 10.03
C ALA A 41 -10.49 -48.30 8.54
N THR A 42 -11.59 -48.30 7.80
CA THR A 42 -11.63 -47.86 6.41
C THR A 42 -11.30 -46.36 6.40
N GLU A 43 -10.14 -45.99 5.90
CA GLU A 43 -9.76 -44.60 5.68
C GLU A 43 -10.85 -43.93 4.82
N ALA A 44 -11.45 -42.87 5.34
CA ALA A 44 -12.34 -42.04 4.55
C ALA A 44 -11.55 -41.47 3.35
N PRO A 45 -12.13 -41.43 2.14
CA PRO A 45 -11.45 -40.86 0.99
C PRO A 45 -11.03 -39.41 1.32
N ALA A 46 -9.76 -39.09 1.05
CA ALA A 46 -9.24 -37.73 1.15
C ALA A 46 -10.16 -36.78 0.37
N PRO A 47 -10.42 -35.56 0.89
CA PRO A 47 -11.17 -34.57 0.13
C PRO A 47 -10.55 -34.41 -1.26
N ALA A 48 -11.38 -34.51 -2.31
CA ALA A 48 -10.90 -34.27 -3.67
C ALA A 48 -10.24 -32.87 -3.73
N GLU A 49 -8.99 -32.82 -4.19
CA GLU A 49 -8.35 -31.56 -4.53
C GLU A 49 -9.28 -30.80 -5.49
N PRO A 50 -9.54 -29.50 -5.26
CA PRO A 50 -10.31 -28.70 -6.21
C PRO A 50 -9.62 -28.80 -7.57
N ALA A 51 -10.37 -29.13 -8.61
CA ALA A 51 -9.85 -29.15 -9.97
C ALA A 51 -9.16 -27.81 -10.24
N ALA A 52 -7.88 -27.83 -10.62
CA ALA A 52 -7.12 -26.63 -10.92
C ALA A 52 -7.90 -25.85 -12.01
N ALA A 53 -8.38 -24.65 -11.66
CA ALA A 53 -8.96 -23.75 -12.63
C ALA A 53 -7.87 -23.42 -13.67
N GLY A 54 -8.22 -23.38 -14.95
CA GLY A 54 -7.26 -23.05 -16.01
C GLY A 54 -6.78 -21.57 -15.91
N PRO A 55 -5.76 -21.21 -16.69
CA PRO A 55 -5.25 -19.84 -16.72
C PRO A 55 -6.35 -18.81 -17.01
N ILE A 56 -6.36 -17.73 -16.23
CA ILE A 56 -7.30 -16.62 -16.40
C ILE A 56 -6.75 -15.66 -17.45
N ALA A 57 -7.57 -15.34 -18.45
CA ALA A 57 -7.30 -14.26 -19.42
C ALA A 57 -8.60 -13.49 -19.62
N VAL A 58 -8.59 -12.20 -19.27
CA VAL A 58 -9.74 -11.31 -19.40
C VAL A 58 -9.43 -10.16 -20.34
N LYS A 59 -10.47 -9.61 -20.96
CA LYS A 59 -10.37 -8.37 -21.75
C LYS A 59 -11.60 -7.52 -21.43
N PRO A 60 -11.39 -6.21 -21.23
CA PRO A 60 -12.51 -5.30 -21.08
C PRO A 60 -13.32 -5.19 -22.37
N ASP A 61 -14.61 -4.96 -22.21
CA ASP A 61 -15.50 -4.55 -23.28
C ASP A 61 -15.29 -3.07 -23.68
N ALA A 62 -16.18 -2.53 -24.53
CA ALA A 62 -16.09 -1.15 -25.02
C ALA A 62 -16.32 -0.11 -23.90
N GLU A 63 -17.01 -0.49 -22.84
CA GLU A 63 -17.29 0.31 -21.66
C GLU A 63 -16.22 0.15 -20.57
N GLY A 64 -15.21 -0.69 -20.78
CA GLY A 64 -14.15 -0.98 -19.83
C GLY A 64 -14.53 -1.99 -18.75
N MET A 65 -15.62 -2.75 -18.94
CA MET A 65 -16.10 -3.74 -17.98
C MET A 65 -15.53 -5.13 -18.29
N ILE A 66 -15.32 -5.90 -17.23
CA ILE A 66 -14.93 -7.31 -17.31
C ILE A 66 -16.14 -8.19 -16.99
N ASP A 67 -16.45 -9.13 -17.85
CA ASP A 67 -17.36 -10.24 -17.55
C ASP A 67 -16.63 -11.24 -16.64
N THR A 68 -17.11 -11.37 -15.42
CA THR A 68 -16.53 -12.23 -14.38
C THR A 68 -17.30 -13.54 -14.19
N THR A 69 -18.32 -13.81 -15.00
CA THR A 69 -19.19 -15.00 -14.85
C THR A 69 -18.40 -16.32 -14.75
N ALA A 70 -17.31 -16.44 -15.56
CA ALA A 70 -16.44 -17.62 -15.53
C ALA A 70 -15.52 -17.71 -14.31
N LEU A 71 -15.42 -16.65 -13.50
CA LEU A 71 -14.60 -16.53 -12.29
C LEU A 71 -15.41 -16.70 -11.01
N ALA A 72 -16.73 -16.83 -11.12
CA ALA A 72 -17.64 -17.01 -9.99
C ALA A 72 -17.26 -18.25 -9.15
N LYS A 73 -17.35 -18.11 -7.85
CA LYS A 73 -17.07 -19.16 -6.86
C LYS A 73 -18.17 -19.21 -5.82
N GLU A 74 -18.35 -20.35 -5.17
CA GLU A 74 -19.29 -20.48 -4.06
C GLU A 74 -18.66 -19.87 -2.77
N PRO A 75 -19.42 -19.07 -2.00
CA PRO A 75 -18.96 -18.59 -0.69
C PRO A 75 -18.96 -19.76 0.34
N PRO A 76 -18.24 -19.62 1.47
CA PRO A 76 -17.48 -18.44 1.87
C PRO A 76 -16.07 -18.41 1.28
N TYR A 77 -15.58 -17.19 0.96
CA TYR A 77 -14.32 -16.96 0.26
C TYR A 77 -13.12 -16.82 1.20
N THR A 78 -11.91 -17.06 0.67
CA THR A 78 -10.64 -16.65 1.26
C THR A 78 -10.08 -15.48 0.45
N ILE A 79 -10.05 -14.28 1.04
CA ILE A 79 -9.48 -13.09 0.43
C ILE A 79 -8.01 -12.98 0.84
N CYS A 80 -7.10 -12.87 -0.12
CA CYS A 80 -5.68 -12.68 0.12
C CYS A 80 -5.27 -11.26 -0.26
N PHE A 81 -4.46 -10.61 0.57
CA PHE A 81 -3.88 -9.31 0.27
C PHE A 81 -2.37 -9.30 0.50
N SER A 82 -1.60 -9.11 -0.58
CA SER A 82 -0.17 -8.87 -0.57
C SER A 82 0.07 -7.37 -0.71
N ASN A 83 0.42 -6.71 0.41
CA ASN A 83 0.64 -5.28 0.48
C ASN A 83 2.13 -4.94 0.36
N ALA A 84 2.46 -3.85 -0.36
CA ALA A 84 3.82 -3.34 -0.45
C ALA A 84 4.38 -2.97 0.92
N SER A 85 3.64 -2.15 1.70
CA SER A 85 4.02 -1.78 3.06
C SER A 85 2.93 -1.00 3.78
N VAL A 86 3.12 -0.79 5.09
CA VAL A 86 2.37 0.16 5.94
C VAL A 86 3.31 1.22 6.52
N ALA A 87 4.35 1.60 5.78
CA ALA A 87 5.42 2.47 6.26
C ALA A 87 5.00 3.94 6.48
N ASN A 88 3.81 4.37 6.04
CA ASN A 88 3.31 5.71 6.24
C ASN A 88 1.81 5.73 6.60
N ALA A 89 1.34 6.88 7.12
CA ALA A 89 -0.02 7.04 7.61
C ALA A 89 -1.10 6.83 6.53
N TRP A 90 -0.84 7.23 5.27
CA TRP A 90 -1.78 7.04 4.18
C TRP A 90 -2.02 5.53 3.90
N ARG A 91 -0.95 4.73 3.88
CA ARG A 91 -1.06 3.28 3.66
C ARG A 91 -1.78 2.58 4.80
N VAL A 92 -1.58 3.04 6.04
CA VAL A 92 -2.35 2.56 7.19
C VAL A 92 -3.83 2.84 6.99
N ALA A 93 -4.21 4.07 6.59
CA ALA A 93 -5.60 4.43 6.31
C ALA A 93 -6.22 3.60 5.17
N MET A 94 -5.46 3.31 4.11
CA MET A 94 -5.91 2.43 3.01
C MET A 94 -6.20 1.02 3.52
N VAL A 95 -5.31 0.44 4.34
CA VAL A 95 -5.50 -0.89 4.94
C VAL A 95 -6.69 -0.90 5.90
N GLN A 96 -6.90 0.16 6.69
CA GLN A 96 -8.07 0.28 7.56
C GLN A 96 -9.40 0.27 6.79
N ASN A 97 -9.47 0.98 5.64
CA ASN A 97 -10.63 0.93 4.75
C ASN A 97 -10.81 -0.47 4.14
N PHE A 98 -9.73 -1.14 3.76
CA PHE A 98 -9.76 -2.51 3.26
C PHE A 98 -10.31 -3.48 4.32
N GLU A 99 -9.76 -3.43 5.53
CA GLU A 99 -10.17 -4.31 6.65
C GLU A 99 -11.62 -4.07 7.07
N TYR A 100 -12.11 -2.83 6.95
CA TYR A 100 -13.51 -2.53 7.17
C TYR A 100 -14.40 -3.28 6.17
N GLY A 101 -14.06 -3.28 4.88
CA GLY A 101 -14.78 -4.06 3.85
C GLY A 101 -14.72 -5.58 4.11
N ILE A 102 -13.60 -6.09 4.59
CA ILE A 102 -13.46 -7.50 5.00
C ILE A 102 -14.39 -7.82 6.19
N ASP A 103 -14.47 -6.94 7.18
CA ASP A 103 -15.32 -7.16 8.36
C ASP A 103 -16.81 -7.18 7.98
N GLU A 104 -17.25 -6.29 7.09
CA GLU A 104 -18.60 -6.31 6.53
C GLU A 104 -18.87 -7.63 5.77
N ALA A 105 -17.93 -8.06 4.93
CA ALA A 105 -18.07 -9.30 4.16
C ALA A 105 -18.09 -10.55 5.06
N LYS A 106 -17.31 -10.56 6.16
CA LYS A 106 -17.37 -11.61 7.19
C LYS A 106 -18.72 -11.61 7.92
N ALA A 107 -19.20 -10.44 8.29
CA ALA A 107 -20.52 -10.31 8.95
C ALA A 107 -21.67 -10.78 8.05
N ALA A 108 -21.54 -10.60 6.73
CA ALA A 108 -22.47 -11.11 5.72
C ALA A 108 -22.30 -12.62 5.44
N GLY A 109 -21.31 -13.32 6.03
CA GLY A 109 -21.02 -14.74 5.78
C GLY A 109 -20.38 -15.02 4.43
N LEU A 110 -19.93 -14.01 3.70
CA LEU A 110 -19.30 -14.15 2.39
C LEU A 110 -17.81 -14.52 2.48
N VAL A 111 -17.11 -14.03 3.51
CA VAL A 111 -15.68 -14.27 3.73
C VAL A 111 -15.47 -15.10 4.98
N LYS A 112 -14.70 -16.20 4.86
CA LYS A 112 -14.27 -17.02 6.01
C LYS A 112 -12.89 -16.62 6.50
N ASP A 113 -11.93 -16.39 5.58
CA ASP A 113 -10.54 -16.12 5.88
C ASP A 113 -10.08 -14.85 5.16
N TYR A 114 -9.29 -14.03 5.86
CA TYR A 114 -8.51 -12.94 5.32
C TYR A 114 -7.04 -13.21 5.61
N LEU A 115 -6.25 -13.38 4.55
CA LEU A 115 -4.82 -13.65 4.63
C LEU A 115 -4.06 -12.42 4.16
N TYR A 116 -3.30 -11.83 5.05
CA TYR A 116 -2.56 -10.59 4.82
C TYR A 116 -1.06 -10.83 4.91
N ALA A 117 -0.30 -10.24 3.98
CA ALA A 117 1.15 -10.18 4.01
C ALA A 117 1.63 -8.78 3.69
N ASP A 118 2.55 -8.26 4.49
CA ASP A 118 3.21 -6.97 4.30
C ASP A 118 4.65 -7.21 3.84
N ALA A 119 5.01 -6.69 2.67
CA ALA A 119 6.33 -6.88 2.09
C ALA A 119 7.38 -5.94 2.71
N ASN A 120 6.97 -4.93 3.46
CA ASN A 120 7.86 -3.93 4.05
C ASN A 120 8.74 -3.23 2.99
N ASP A 121 8.13 -2.91 1.84
CA ASP A 121 8.75 -2.35 0.63
C ASP A 121 9.90 -3.19 0.03
N ASP A 122 10.01 -4.49 0.40
CA ASP A 122 10.93 -5.43 -0.25
C ASP A 122 10.19 -6.25 -1.32
N PRO A 123 10.43 -5.99 -2.62
CA PRO A 123 9.72 -6.68 -3.69
C PRO A 123 10.08 -8.17 -3.80
N ASN A 124 11.27 -8.61 -3.34
CA ASN A 124 11.63 -10.02 -3.33
C ASN A 124 10.89 -10.76 -2.21
N LYS A 125 10.75 -10.13 -1.04
CA LYS A 125 9.89 -10.64 0.02
C LYS A 125 8.45 -10.76 -0.48
N GLN A 126 7.95 -9.77 -1.23
CA GLN A 126 6.59 -9.79 -1.75
C GLN A 126 6.32 -10.97 -2.66
N ILE A 127 7.27 -11.37 -3.52
CA ILE A 127 7.14 -12.57 -4.35
C ILE A 127 6.98 -13.82 -3.47
N ALA A 128 7.81 -13.97 -2.43
CA ALA A 128 7.71 -15.11 -1.51
C ALA A 128 6.38 -15.10 -0.73
N ASP A 129 5.92 -13.93 -0.30
CA ASP A 129 4.62 -13.74 0.36
C ASP A 129 3.46 -14.15 -0.56
N ILE A 130 3.48 -13.75 -1.84
CA ILE A 130 2.48 -14.14 -2.85
C ILE A 130 2.46 -15.67 -3.01
N GLU A 131 3.62 -16.31 -3.13
CA GLU A 131 3.70 -17.78 -3.25
C GLU A 131 3.12 -18.50 -2.03
N ASP A 132 3.42 -18.01 -0.83
CA ASP A 132 2.86 -18.54 0.42
C ASP A 132 1.33 -18.35 0.48
N LEU A 133 0.82 -17.17 0.14
CA LEU A 133 -0.62 -16.89 0.08
C LEU A 133 -1.33 -17.84 -0.91
N LEU A 134 -0.78 -18.03 -2.11
CA LEU A 134 -1.35 -18.92 -3.11
C LEU A 134 -1.42 -20.38 -2.63
N THR A 135 -0.39 -20.86 -1.91
CA THR A 135 -0.40 -22.21 -1.34
C THR A 135 -1.44 -22.40 -0.24
N LYS A 136 -1.85 -21.32 0.43
CA LYS A 136 -2.90 -21.32 1.45
C LYS A 136 -4.32 -21.30 0.87
N GLY A 137 -4.48 -21.11 -0.43
CA GLY A 137 -5.74 -21.27 -1.15
C GLY A 137 -6.58 -20.01 -1.20
N CYS A 138 -6.12 -18.99 -1.92
CA CYS A 138 -6.86 -17.75 -2.18
C CYS A 138 -8.04 -17.97 -3.13
N SER A 139 -9.18 -17.36 -2.83
CA SER A 139 -10.29 -17.21 -3.79
C SER A 139 -9.99 -16.08 -4.79
N VAL A 140 -9.38 -15.01 -4.32
CA VAL A 140 -8.87 -13.86 -5.07
C VAL A 140 -7.60 -13.37 -4.39
N LEU A 141 -6.64 -12.86 -5.15
CA LEU A 141 -5.43 -12.23 -4.64
C LEU A 141 -5.45 -10.75 -4.98
N ILE A 142 -5.39 -9.89 -3.95
CA ILE A 142 -5.22 -8.46 -4.12
C ILE A 142 -3.75 -8.13 -3.92
N ILE A 143 -3.17 -7.28 -4.79
CA ILE A 143 -1.75 -6.91 -4.76
C ILE A 143 -1.63 -5.39 -4.81
N SER A 144 -0.91 -4.79 -3.85
CA SER A 144 -0.32 -3.46 -3.99
C SER A 144 1.18 -3.66 -4.18
N ALA A 145 1.71 -3.42 -5.40
CA ALA A 145 3.06 -3.85 -5.76
C ALA A 145 4.15 -2.94 -5.15
N ALA A 146 5.16 -3.53 -4.49
CA ALA A 146 6.34 -2.81 -4.01
C ALA A 146 7.20 -2.31 -5.19
N ALA A 147 7.30 -3.09 -6.27
CA ALA A 147 7.92 -2.70 -7.52
C ALA A 147 7.22 -3.43 -8.69
N GLN A 148 6.72 -2.66 -9.67
CA GLN A 148 5.90 -3.17 -10.78
C GLN A 148 6.54 -4.34 -11.51
N ASP A 149 7.79 -4.17 -11.97
CA ASP A 149 8.51 -5.16 -12.77
C ASP A 149 8.87 -6.42 -11.99
N VAL A 150 9.17 -6.27 -10.70
CA VAL A 150 9.64 -7.38 -9.86
C VAL A 150 8.48 -8.25 -9.38
N VAL A 151 7.33 -7.63 -9.06
CA VAL A 151 6.15 -8.34 -8.54
C VAL A 151 5.27 -8.95 -9.63
N ASP A 152 5.35 -8.42 -10.86
CA ASP A 152 4.55 -8.87 -12.02
C ASP A 152 4.56 -10.39 -12.26
N PRO A 153 5.70 -11.13 -12.15
CA PRO A 153 5.71 -12.58 -12.27
C PRO A 153 4.86 -13.31 -11.22
N GLY A 154 4.73 -12.73 -10.01
CA GLY A 154 3.86 -13.27 -8.95
C GLY A 154 2.39 -13.16 -9.30
N ALA A 155 1.96 -12.02 -9.83
CA ALA A 155 0.61 -11.80 -10.34
C ALA A 155 0.30 -12.75 -11.51
N LYS A 156 1.24 -12.86 -12.47
CA LYS A 156 1.12 -13.81 -13.58
C LYS A 156 0.92 -15.24 -13.10
N LYS A 157 1.74 -15.69 -12.13
CA LYS A 157 1.63 -17.03 -11.55
C LYS A 157 0.24 -17.28 -10.94
N ALA A 158 -0.31 -16.30 -10.21
CA ALA A 158 -1.66 -16.41 -9.65
C ALA A 158 -2.71 -16.60 -10.74
N MET A 159 -2.66 -15.76 -11.80
CA MET A 159 -3.57 -15.86 -12.95
C MET A 159 -3.45 -17.20 -13.68
N GLU A 160 -2.23 -17.72 -13.85
CA GLU A 160 -1.98 -19.05 -14.45
C GLU A 160 -2.52 -20.20 -13.59
N MET A 161 -2.55 -20.02 -12.27
CA MET A 161 -3.14 -20.98 -11.32
C MET A 161 -4.67 -20.88 -11.21
N GLY A 162 -5.33 -19.96 -11.93
CA GLY A 162 -6.77 -19.73 -11.84
C GLY A 162 -7.20 -18.95 -10.58
N VAL A 163 -6.28 -18.21 -9.97
CA VAL A 163 -6.57 -17.25 -8.90
C VAL A 163 -6.62 -15.86 -9.51
N PRO A 164 -7.81 -15.21 -9.56
CA PRO A 164 -7.93 -13.87 -10.12
C PRO A 164 -7.13 -12.86 -9.28
N VAL A 165 -6.50 -11.91 -9.97
CA VAL A 165 -5.71 -10.85 -9.36
C VAL A 165 -6.42 -9.51 -9.52
N ILE A 166 -6.53 -8.76 -8.44
CA ILE A 166 -6.90 -7.33 -8.44
C ILE A 166 -5.68 -6.55 -7.94
N THR A 167 -5.24 -5.53 -8.67
CA THR A 167 -4.21 -4.62 -8.15
C THR A 167 -4.86 -3.42 -7.47
N LEU A 168 -4.20 -2.92 -6.41
CA LEU A 168 -4.69 -1.85 -5.55
C LEU A 168 -3.58 -0.82 -5.33
N ASP A 169 -3.86 0.47 -5.59
CA ASP A 169 -2.93 1.59 -5.43
C ASP A 169 -1.73 1.51 -6.38
N ARG A 170 -0.90 0.49 -6.25
CA ARG A 170 0.27 0.26 -7.10
C ARG A 170 0.03 -0.94 -8.01
N ASP A 171 0.04 -0.70 -9.32
CA ASP A 171 -0.19 -1.73 -10.32
C ASP A 171 1.06 -2.62 -10.54
N VAL A 172 0.86 -3.77 -11.18
CA VAL A 172 1.91 -4.60 -11.77
C VAL A 172 2.23 -4.11 -13.19
N LYS A 173 3.33 -4.57 -13.77
CA LYS A 173 3.79 -4.07 -15.07
C LYS A 173 2.83 -4.40 -16.22
N SER A 174 2.36 -5.63 -16.27
CA SER A 174 1.50 -6.12 -17.36
C SER A 174 0.04 -6.11 -16.95
N PRO A 175 -0.81 -5.34 -17.63
CA PRO A 175 -2.25 -5.37 -17.39
C PRO A 175 -2.89 -6.73 -17.69
N ASP A 176 -2.22 -7.60 -18.46
CA ASP A 176 -2.70 -8.97 -18.71
C ASP A 176 -2.55 -9.91 -17.51
N ASN A 177 -1.79 -9.50 -16.48
CA ASN A 177 -1.53 -10.28 -15.28
C ASN A 177 -2.49 -9.93 -14.12
N ARG A 178 -3.57 -9.18 -14.42
CA ARG A 178 -4.64 -8.86 -13.47
C ARG A 178 -6.02 -8.85 -14.13
N VAL A 179 -7.06 -8.97 -13.34
CA VAL A 179 -8.46 -8.82 -13.78
C VAL A 179 -8.91 -7.38 -13.67
N ALA A 180 -8.52 -6.68 -12.60
CA ALA A 180 -8.89 -5.30 -12.36
C ALA A 180 -7.76 -4.53 -11.66
N TYR A 181 -7.80 -3.20 -11.80
CA TYR A 181 -6.95 -2.27 -11.05
C TYR A 181 -7.83 -1.23 -10.37
N VAL A 182 -7.68 -1.09 -9.06
CA VAL A 182 -8.38 -0.10 -8.24
C VAL A 182 -7.36 0.92 -7.76
N ASP A 183 -7.51 2.17 -8.18
CA ASP A 183 -6.61 3.26 -7.78
C ASP A 183 -7.36 4.58 -7.59
N GLY A 184 -6.64 5.60 -7.09
CA GLY A 184 -7.01 7.00 -7.25
C GLY A 184 -6.40 7.53 -8.56
N ASP A 185 -7.13 8.34 -9.32
CA ASP A 185 -6.60 8.91 -10.56
C ASP A 185 -5.38 9.81 -10.29
N SER A 186 -4.20 9.18 -10.30
CA SER A 186 -2.92 9.85 -10.05
C SER A 186 -2.67 11.00 -11.03
N CYS A 187 -3.04 10.84 -12.30
CA CYS A 187 -2.90 11.90 -13.29
C CYS A 187 -3.84 13.07 -13.00
N ALA A 188 -5.11 12.81 -12.70
CA ALA A 188 -6.06 13.86 -12.33
C ALA A 188 -5.60 14.61 -11.07
N MET A 189 -5.13 13.89 -10.05
CA MET A 189 -4.58 14.50 -8.84
C MET A 189 -3.42 15.45 -9.13
N GLY A 190 -2.39 14.98 -9.83
CA GLY A 190 -1.23 15.81 -10.19
C GLY A 190 -1.61 17.04 -11.00
N ARG A 191 -2.58 16.87 -11.93
CA ARG A 191 -3.16 17.95 -12.74
C ARG A 191 -3.89 18.97 -11.88
N MET A 192 -4.81 18.54 -11.01
CA MET A 192 -5.60 19.43 -10.14
C MET A 192 -4.71 20.25 -9.21
N GLN A 193 -3.67 19.64 -8.64
CA GLN A 193 -2.68 20.32 -7.82
C GLN A 193 -1.93 21.40 -8.63
N ALA A 194 -1.46 21.06 -9.82
CA ALA A 194 -0.71 21.98 -10.67
C ALA A 194 -1.57 23.12 -11.22
N GLU A 195 -2.82 22.85 -11.60
CA GLU A 195 -3.79 23.86 -12.05
C GLU A 195 -4.10 24.86 -10.94
N TRP A 196 -4.32 24.37 -9.70
CA TRP A 196 -4.52 25.26 -8.57
C TRP A 196 -3.28 26.12 -8.31
N LEU A 197 -2.08 25.52 -8.26
CA LEU A 197 -0.85 26.27 -8.00
C LEU A 197 -0.58 27.31 -9.09
N ALA A 198 -0.72 26.95 -10.36
CA ALA A 198 -0.54 27.87 -11.47
C ALA A 198 -1.51 29.06 -11.43
N LYS A 199 -2.77 28.80 -11.04
CA LYS A 199 -3.79 29.84 -10.87
C LYS A 199 -3.47 30.75 -9.68
N GLU A 200 -3.07 30.18 -8.55
CA GLU A 200 -2.71 30.94 -7.33
C GLU A 200 -1.52 31.87 -7.59
N LEU A 201 -0.53 31.42 -8.37
CA LEU A 201 0.62 32.20 -8.78
C LEU A 201 0.31 33.22 -9.92
N GLY A 202 -0.91 33.24 -10.46
CA GLY A 202 -1.24 34.09 -11.60
C GLY A 202 -0.45 33.74 -12.88
N GLY A 203 -0.06 32.46 -13.02
CA GLY A 203 0.61 31.91 -14.20
C GLY A 203 2.11 32.22 -14.32
N LYS A 204 2.77 32.68 -13.28
CA LYS A 204 4.21 33.03 -13.27
C LYS A 204 4.84 32.80 -11.90
N GLY A 205 6.14 32.53 -11.87
CA GLY A 205 6.93 32.40 -10.65
C GLY A 205 7.88 31.23 -10.67
N ASP A 206 8.75 31.18 -9.69
CA ASP A 206 9.74 30.12 -9.50
C ASP A 206 9.17 29.06 -8.54
N ILE A 207 9.10 27.80 -8.98
CA ILE A 207 8.51 26.72 -8.19
C ILE A 207 9.48 25.57 -7.93
N LEU A 208 9.22 24.84 -6.83
CA LEU A 208 9.87 23.59 -6.48
C LEU A 208 8.88 22.43 -6.54
N LEU A 209 9.32 21.27 -7.00
CA LEU A 209 8.50 20.08 -7.11
C LEU A 209 9.01 18.97 -6.19
N LEU A 210 8.15 18.49 -5.29
CA LEU A 210 8.42 17.32 -4.46
C LEU A 210 7.52 16.17 -4.87
N SER A 211 8.15 15.07 -5.23
CA SER A 211 7.47 13.80 -5.56
C SER A 211 7.74 12.76 -4.49
N GLY A 212 6.92 11.71 -4.46
CA GLY A 212 7.07 10.62 -3.53
C GLY A 212 8.28 9.73 -3.79
N MET A 213 8.04 8.46 -4.11
CA MET A 213 9.07 7.45 -4.32
C MET A 213 9.42 7.33 -5.81
N ALA A 214 10.70 7.41 -6.14
CA ALA A 214 11.18 7.23 -7.51
C ALA A 214 10.78 5.86 -8.07
N GLY A 215 10.20 5.82 -9.28
CA GLY A 215 9.77 4.60 -9.95
C GLY A 215 8.45 4.01 -9.43
N ALA A 216 7.80 4.61 -8.44
CA ALA A 216 6.45 4.25 -8.07
C ALA A 216 5.44 4.90 -9.03
N SER A 217 4.53 4.09 -9.60
CA SER A 217 3.57 4.57 -10.60
C SER A 217 2.80 5.82 -10.19
N PRO A 218 2.26 5.95 -8.97
CA PRO A 218 1.57 7.17 -8.58
C PRO A 218 2.45 8.42 -8.60
N ALA A 219 3.71 8.33 -8.14
CA ALA A 219 4.63 9.46 -8.13
C ALA A 219 4.99 9.93 -9.53
N GLU A 220 5.31 8.98 -10.42
CA GLU A 220 5.68 9.28 -11.80
C GLU A 220 4.50 9.88 -12.60
N GLU A 221 3.29 9.35 -12.41
CA GLU A 221 2.10 9.86 -13.10
C GLU A 221 1.68 11.23 -12.61
N ARG A 222 1.65 11.47 -11.30
CA ARG A 222 1.35 12.78 -10.73
C ARG A 222 2.31 13.84 -11.27
N LEU A 223 3.62 13.56 -11.21
CA LEU A 223 4.66 14.48 -11.68
C LEU A 223 4.54 14.75 -13.19
N ARG A 224 4.32 13.72 -14.00
CA ARG A 224 4.15 13.86 -15.45
C ARG A 224 2.96 14.77 -15.78
N CYS A 225 1.80 14.50 -15.18
CA CYS A 225 0.58 15.26 -15.45
C CYS A 225 0.64 16.69 -14.88
N ALA A 226 1.34 16.92 -13.76
CA ALA A 226 1.60 18.25 -13.24
C ALA A 226 2.47 19.05 -14.20
N ARG A 227 3.54 18.48 -14.74
CA ARG A 227 4.41 19.13 -15.72
C ARG A 227 3.69 19.43 -17.04
N GLU A 228 2.73 18.61 -17.47
CA GLU A 228 1.88 18.91 -18.63
C GLU A 228 1.03 20.18 -18.41
N VAL A 229 0.60 20.42 -17.17
CA VAL A 229 -0.10 21.67 -16.81
C VAL A 229 0.90 22.85 -16.78
N PHE A 230 2.01 22.74 -16.07
CA PHE A 230 3.00 23.83 -15.97
C PHE A 230 3.57 24.22 -17.32
N ALA A 231 3.69 23.29 -18.29
CA ALA A 231 4.12 23.58 -19.65
C ALA A 231 3.20 24.57 -20.40
N GLN A 232 1.96 24.76 -19.93
CA GLN A 232 1.02 25.74 -20.49
C GLN A 232 1.27 27.17 -19.96
N TYR A 233 2.13 27.31 -18.93
CA TYR A 233 2.47 28.57 -18.25
C TYR A 233 3.96 28.86 -18.40
N PRO A 234 4.42 29.46 -19.50
CA PRO A 234 5.85 29.61 -19.81
C PRO A 234 6.62 30.53 -18.81
N ASP A 235 5.90 31.34 -18.04
CA ASP A 235 6.47 32.19 -17.00
C ASP A 235 6.53 31.48 -15.61
N ILE A 236 6.05 30.25 -15.48
CA ILE A 236 6.31 29.38 -14.33
C ILE A 236 7.59 28.59 -14.61
N LYS A 237 8.55 28.69 -13.69
CA LYS A 237 9.85 28.01 -13.83
C LYS A 237 10.03 26.96 -12.75
N GLU A 238 10.18 25.71 -13.15
CA GLU A 238 10.64 24.63 -12.28
C GLU A 238 12.12 24.84 -11.97
N LEU A 239 12.46 25.21 -10.72
CA LEU A 239 13.85 25.38 -10.28
C LEU A 239 14.51 24.04 -9.97
N ALA A 240 13.78 23.13 -9.33
CA ALA A 240 14.25 21.80 -8.98
C ALA A 240 13.10 20.83 -8.72
N GLN A 241 13.40 19.54 -8.83
CA GLN A 241 12.53 18.44 -8.44
C GLN A 241 13.32 17.43 -7.60
N ALA A 242 12.66 16.84 -6.60
CA ALA A 242 13.22 15.76 -5.79
C ALA A 242 12.17 14.72 -5.42
N TYR A 243 12.64 13.48 -5.23
CA TYR A 243 11.87 12.41 -4.60
C TYR A 243 12.18 12.38 -3.10
N THR A 244 11.16 12.23 -2.26
CA THR A 244 11.24 12.35 -0.80
C THR A 244 10.63 11.15 -0.07
N ASP A 245 10.37 10.06 -0.80
CA ASP A 245 9.88 8.78 -0.32
C ASP A 245 8.54 8.89 0.46
N TRP A 246 7.72 9.90 0.11
CA TRP A 246 6.48 10.22 0.84
C TRP A 246 6.70 10.26 2.35
N SER A 247 7.71 10.98 2.80
CA SER A 247 8.02 11.08 4.22
C SER A 247 8.19 12.52 4.69
N PRO A 248 7.70 12.89 5.89
CA PRO A 248 7.91 14.21 6.48
C PRO A 248 9.41 14.55 6.60
N THR A 249 10.21 13.60 7.08
CA THR A 249 11.68 13.78 7.21
C THR A 249 12.36 13.99 5.87
N GLY A 250 11.91 13.28 4.81
CA GLY A 250 12.41 13.48 3.44
C GLY A 250 12.10 14.88 2.92
N GLY A 251 10.85 15.32 3.08
CA GLY A 251 10.40 16.66 2.72
C GLY A 251 11.16 17.76 3.45
N GLN A 252 11.28 17.63 4.79
CA GLN A 252 12.02 18.57 5.61
C GLN A 252 13.48 18.70 5.18
N LYS A 253 14.20 17.60 5.09
CA LYS A 253 15.61 17.58 4.69
C LYS A 253 15.83 18.18 3.30
N GLN A 254 14.94 17.88 2.36
CA GLN A 254 15.03 18.42 1.01
C GLN A 254 14.78 19.93 0.99
N MET A 255 13.78 20.41 1.74
CA MET A 255 13.48 21.83 1.82
C MET A 255 14.58 22.62 2.50
N GLU A 256 15.20 22.11 3.58
CA GLU A 256 16.37 22.74 4.22
C GLU A 256 17.54 22.95 3.23
N ALA A 257 17.78 21.96 2.37
CA ALA A 257 18.78 22.07 1.30
C ALA A 257 18.41 23.15 0.27
N TRP A 258 17.13 23.21 -0.14
CA TRP A 258 16.63 24.17 -1.12
C TRP A 258 16.54 25.58 -0.58
N ILE A 259 16.22 25.79 0.70
CA ILE A 259 16.32 27.10 1.36
C ILE A 259 17.74 27.65 1.23
N THR A 260 18.74 26.80 1.45
CA THR A 260 20.15 27.20 1.29
C THR A 260 20.53 27.54 -0.16
N GLN A 261 19.95 26.81 -1.12
CA GLN A 261 20.31 26.92 -2.54
C GLN A 261 19.57 28.05 -3.27
N PHE A 262 18.28 28.23 -3.01
CA PHE A 262 17.38 29.11 -3.76
C PHE A 262 16.85 30.27 -2.93
N GLY A 263 16.82 30.16 -1.60
CA GLY A 263 16.16 31.14 -0.74
C GLY A 263 14.63 31.05 -0.84
N GLU A 264 13.96 32.18 -1.00
CA GLU A 264 12.51 32.24 -1.19
C GLU A 264 12.12 31.80 -2.60
N VAL A 265 10.98 31.11 -2.70
CA VAL A 265 10.36 30.66 -3.95
C VAL A 265 8.88 31.04 -3.96
N ASP A 266 8.27 31.14 -5.14
CA ASP A 266 6.89 31.62 -5.28
C ASP A 266 5.87 30.54 -4.98
N GLY A 267 6.20 29.24 -5.18
CA GLY A 267 5.28 28.15 -4.93
C GLY A 267 5.96 26.79 -4.82
N ILE A 268 5.24 25.85 -4.21
CA ILE A 268 5.69 24.47 -4.01
C ILE A 268 4.61 23.51 -4.45
N TRP A 269 4.91 22.72 -5.47
CA TRP A 269 4.10 21.57 -5.81
C TRP A 269 4.60 20.36 -5.02
N SER A 270 3.81 19.88 -4.09
CA SER A 270 4.05 18.62 -3.37
C SER A 270 2.95 17.66 -3.73
N ASP A 271 3.32 16.48 -4.26
CA ASP A 271 2.36 15.47 -4.65
C ASP A 271 1.66 14.79 -3.46
N SER A 272 2.15 15.03 -2.23
CA SER A 272 1.58 14.44 -1.00
C SER A 272 1.72 15.38 0.20
N ALA A 273 0.76 15.31 1.12
CA ALA A 273 0.83 15.96 2.42
C ALA A 273 1.94 15.40 3.30
N LEU A 274 2.32 14.13 3.13
CA LEU A 274 3.36 13.51 3.94
C LEU A 274 4.67 14.30 3.89
N GLN A 275 5.21 14.55 2.70
CA GLN A 275 6.38 15.40 2.57
C GLN A 275 6.06 16.90 2.75
N GLY A 276 4.83 17.31 2.39
CA GLY A 276 4.37 18.70 2.53
C GLY A 276 4.46 19.20 3.97
N VAL A 277 4.10 18.37 4.95
CA VAL A 277 4.24 18.68 6.39
C VAL A 277 5.70 19.00 6.75
N GLY A 278 6.65 18.18 6.32
CA GLY A 278 8.07 18.42 6.57
C GLY A 278 8.60 19.68 5.86
N VAL A 279 8.10 19.98 4.66
CA VAL A 279 8.42 21.24 3.95
C VAL A 279 7.98 22.45 4.74
N VAL A 280 6.74 22.43 5.26
CA VAL A 280 6.20 23.52 6.11
C VAL A 280 7.05 23.69 7.37
N GLU A 281 7.41 22.58 8.05
CA GLU A 281 8.27 22.62 9.23
C GLU A 281 9.65 23.25 8.96
N ALA A 282 10.29 22.90 7.84
CA ALA A 282 11.59 23.46 7.46
C ALA A 282 11.51 24.97 7.21
N LEU A 283 10.48 25.45 6.50
CA LEU A 283 10.27 26.86 6.23
C LEU A 283 10.03 27.66 7.52
N LEU A 284 9.15 27.17 8.39
CA LEU A 284 8.84 27.82 9.67
C LEU A 284 10.06 27.84 10.60
N ALA A 285 10.84 26.75 10.66
CA ALA A 285 12.08 26.69 11.45
C ALA A 285 13.14 27.68 10.95
N ALA A 286 13.17 27.97 9.65
CA ALA A 286 14.01 29.00 9.04
C ALA A 286 13.47 30.43 9.23
N GLY A 287 12.30 30.63 9.83
CA GLY A 287 11.63 31.91 9.99
C GLY A 287 11.08 32.48 8.69
N MET A 288 10.84 31.63 7.69
CA MET A 288 10.29 32.00 6.38
C MET A 288 8.78 31.87 6.36
N THR A 289 8.13 32.61 5.48
CA THR A 289 6.72 32.41 5.17
C THR A 289 6.56 31.16 4.29
N VAL A 290 5.45 30.43 4.48
CA VAL A 290 5.12 29.29 3.61
C VAL A 290 4.44 29.84 2.35
N PRO A 291 5.02 29.64 1.15
CA PRO A 291 4.38 30.04 -0.10
C PRO A 291 3.18 29.14 -0.41
N PRO A 292 2.38 29.44 -1.45
CA PRO A 292 1.36 28.50 -1.94
C PRO A 292 1.94 27.10 -2.13
N ILE A 293 1.31 26.10 -1.47
CA ILE A 293 1.79 24.72 -1.47
C ILE A 293 0.63 23.74 -1.70
N THR A 294 0.90 22.68 -2.47
CA THR A 294 -0.05 21.57 -2.63
C THR A 294 0.27 20.42 -1.68
N GLY A 295 -0.72 19.58 -1.43
CA GLY A 295 -0.61 18.37 -0.61
C GLY A 295 -1.82 17.47 -0.77
N GLU A 296 -2.04 16.61 0.19
CA GLU A 296 -3.22 15.74 0.30
C GLU A 296 -4.07 16.14 1.52
N ASP A 297 -5.17 15.45 1.68
CA ASP A 297 -6.22 15.66 2.68
C ASP A 297 -5.87 15.14 4.09
N TRP A 298 -4.58 15.09 4.44
CA TRP A 298 -4.14 14.73 5.79
C TRP A 298 -4.41 15.86 6.78
N ALA A 299 -5.13 15.55 7.87
CA ALA A 299 -5.54 16.55 8.86
C ALA A 299 -4.38 17.35 9.45
N LEU A 300 -3.21 16.74 9.69
CA LEU A 300 -2.00 17.44 10.14
C LEU A 300 -1.56 18.54 9.17
N PHE A 301 -1.63 18.29 7.85
CA PHE A 301 -1.28 19.31 6.83
C PHE A 301 -2.27 20.47 6.86
N LEU A 302 -3.58 20.18 6.98
CA LEU A 302 -4.61 21.22 7.10
C LEU A 302 -4.47 21.99 8.43
N HIS A 303 -4.12 21.31 9.52
CA HIS A 303 -3.83 21.95 10.80
C HIS A 303 -2.68 22.97 10.67
N GLN A 304 -1.59 22.57 10.02
CA GLN A 304 -0.48 23.51 9.76
C GLN A 304 -0.94 24.70 8.90
N ALA A 305 -1.77 24.45 7.86
CA ALA A 305 -2.26 25.50 6.98
C ALA A 305 -3.15 26.51 7.70
N VAL A 306 -4.05 26.04 8.58
CA VAL A 306 -4.92 26.90 9.40
C VAL A 306 -4.07 27.69 10.40
N THR A 307 -3.22 27.00 11.15
CA THR A 307 -2.43 27.62 12.25
C THR A 307 -1.46 28.67 11.72
N ASN A 308 -0.85 28.44 10.56
CA ASN A 308 0.16 29.34 9.98
C ASN A 308 -0.39 30.20 8.82
N ASN A 309 -1.69 30.05 8.50
CA ASN A 309 -2.43 30.86 7.52
C ASN A 309 -1.74 31.00 6.15
N PHE A 310 -1.28 29.88 5.56
CA PHE A 310 -0.72 29.87 4.21
C PHE A 310 -1.72 29.36 3.16
N PRO A 311 -1.57 29.76 1.87
CA PRO A 311 -2.39 29.24 0.77
C PRO A 311 -2.06 27.77 0.47
N PHE A 312 -3.10 26.94 0.28
CA PHE A 312 -2.91 25.52 0.00
C PHE A 312 -4.03 24.94 -0.89
N ALA A 313 -3.71 23.86 -1.58
CA ALA A 313 -4.67 22.88 -2.07
C ALA A 313 -4.31 21.49 -1.56
N ALA A 314 -5.24 20.84 -0.89
CA ALA A 314 -5.16 19.45 -0.51
C ALA A 314 -6.04 18.62 -1.46
N VAL A 315 -5.41 17.82 -2.32
CA VAL A 315 -6.11 16.95 -3.27
C VAL A 315 -5.91 15.52 -2.80
N SER A 316 -7.01 14.83 -2.45
CA SER A 316 -6.89 13.48 -1.90
C SER A 316 -6.36 12.49 -2.95
N PHE A 317 -5.57 11.54 -2.49
CA PHE A 317 -5.42 10.25 -3.15
C PHE A 317 -6.26 9.27 -2.36
N PRO A 318 -7.41 8.82 -2.91
CA PRO A 318 -8.47 8.25 -2.10
C PRO A 318 -8.09 6.94 -1.41
N ASN A 319 -7.73 6.97 -0.12
CA ASN A 319 -7.40 5.76 0.62
C ASN A 319 -8.59 4.80 0.80
N ARG A 320 -9.85 5.28 0.62
CA ARG A 320 -11.05 4.43 0.55
C ARG A 320 -11.06 3.45 -0.63
N MET A 321 -10.10 3.55 -1.57
CA MET A 321 -9.90 2.53 -2.61
C MET A 321 -9.67 1.14 -2.02
N GLY A 322 -9.11 1.05 -0.80
CA GLY A 322 -9.00 -0.21 -0.07
C GLY A 322 -10.34 -0.92 0.12
N TYR A 323 -11.37 -0.17 0.49
CA TYR A 323 -12.74 -0.69 0.60
C TYR A 323 -13.28 -1.14 -0.76
N PHE A 324 -13.12 -0.31 -1.80
CA PHE A 324 -13.61 -0.65 -3.14
C PHE A 324 -12.93 -1.88 -3.74
N ALA A 325 -11.64 -2.09 -3.46
CA ALA A 325 -10.96 -3.31 -3.88
C ALA A 325 -11.56 -4.59 -3.28
N VAL A 326 -12.10 -4.52 -2.04
CA VAL A 326 -12.85 -5.62 -1.43
C VAL A 326 -14.21 -5.80 -2.11
N GLN A 327 -14.91 -4.70 -2.43
CA GLN A 327 -16.19 -4.76 -3.12
C GLN A 327 -16.03 -5.37 -4.53
N ASP A 328 -15.02 -4.95 -5.29
CA ASP A 328 -14.70 -5.52 -6.59
C ASP A 328 -14.32 -7.01 -6.50
N ALA A 329 -13.57 -7.40 -5.47
CA ALA A 329 -13.23 -8.80 -5.22
C ALA A 329 -14.48 -9.66 -4.94
N LEU A 330 -15.44 -9.13 -4.17
CA LEU A 330 -16.70 -9.82 -3.89
C LEU A 330 -17.57 -9.91 -5.14
N ALA A 331 -17.74 -8.82 -5.89
CA ALA A 331 -18.48 -8.79 -7.14
C ALA A 331 -17.90 -9.79 -8.16
N LEU A 332 -16.57 -9.79 -8.33
CA LEU A 332 -15.87 -10.74 -9.18
C LEU A 332 -16.17 -12.19 -8.80
N LEU A 333 -16.08 -12.52 -7.51
CA LEU A 333 -16.30 -13.89 -7.01
C LEU A 333 -17.78 -14.32 -7.08
N GLN A 334 -18.69 -13.36 -7.14
CA GLN A 334 -20.13 -13.59 -7.34
C GLN A 334 -20.52 -13.65 -8.84
N GLY A 335 -19.57 -13.39 -9.75
CA GLY A 335 -19.81 -13.39 -11.19
C GLY A 335 -20.46 -12.10 -11.69
N GLU A 336 -20.42 -11.03 -10.91
CA GLU A 336 -20.90 -9.72 -11.30
C GLU A 336 -19.83 -8.95 -12.07
N PRO A 337 -20.17 -8.18 -13.11
CA PRO A 337 -19.20 -7.44 -13.91
C PRO A 337 -18.52 -6.35 -13.09
N ILE A 338 -17.20 -6.21 -13.27
CA ILE A 338 -16.39 -5.17 -12.60
C ILE A 338 -15.65 -4.34 -13.65
N LYS A 339 -15.17 -3.16 -13.25
CA LYS A 339 -14.33 -2.34 -14.12
C LYS A 339 -12.93 -2.94 -14.25
N PHE A 340 -12.36 -2.90 -15.45
CA PHE A 340 -10.94 -3.23 -15.68
C PHE A 340 -9.99 -2.23 -14.99
N HIS A 341 -10.43 -0.96 -14.90
CA HIS A 341 -9.77 0.10 -14.17
C HIS A 341 -10.82 0.89 -13.38
N ASP A 342 -10.90 0.66 -12.08
CA ASP A 342 -11.79 1.40 -11.19
C ASP A 342 -11.03 2.56 -10.53
N GLN A 343 -11.26 3.77 -11.05
CA GLN A 343 -10.61 4.99 -10.58
C GLN A 343 -11.52 5.72 -9.59
N VAL A 344 -11.09 5.71 -8.33
CA VAL A 344 -11.76 6.45 -7.26
C VAL A 344 -11.41 7.93 -7.37
N GLN A 345 -12.42 8.80 -7.55
CA GLN A 345 -12.20 10.21 -7.79
C GLN A 345 -11.65 10.94 -6.57
N PRO A 346 -10.67 11.85 -6.74
CA PRO A 346 -10.10 12.64 -5.66
C PRO A 346 -11.07 13.68 -5.11
N LEU A 347 -10.91 14.01 -3.83
CA LEU A 347 -11.51 15.16 -3.17
C LEU A 347 -10.54 16.35 -3.26
N VAL A 348 -11.06 17.56 -3.53
CA VAL A 348 -10.25 18.79 -3.55
C VAL A 348 -10.67 19.71 -2.41
N ILE A 349 -9.75 19.99 -1.51
CA ILE A 349 -9.94 20.88 -0.37
C ILE A 349 -8.99 22.07 -0.53
N THR A 350 -9.57 23.28 -0.51
CA THR A 350 -8.83 24.53 -0.53
C THR A 350 -9.32 25.40 0.63
N LYS A 351 -8.73 26.56 0.82
CA LYS A 351 -9.13 27.49 1.88
C LYS A 351 -10.63 27.86 1.80
N GLU A 352 -11.22 27.87 0.60
CA GLU A 352 -12.59 28.29 0.36
C GLU A 352 -13.62 27.28 0.87
N ASN A 353 -13.34 25.96 0.77
CA ASN A 353 -14.28 24.91 1.15
C ASN A 353 -13.81 24.05 2.34
N MET A 354 -12.67 24.37 2.93
CA MET A 354 -12.05 23.57 4.00
C MET A 354 -13.00 23.34 5.19
N SER A 355 -13.81 24.34 5.57
CA SER A 355 -14.74 24.23 6.69
C SER A 355 -15.83 23.17 6.52
N GLU A 356 -16.02 22.63 5.31
CA GLU A 356 -16.97 21.54 5.03
C GLU A 356 -16.37 20.17 5.41
N TYR A 357 -15.04 20.07 5.45
CA TYR A 357 -14.31 18.80 5.58
C TYR A 357 -13.48 18.71 6.85
N TYR A 358 -12.96 19.83 7.35
CA TYR A 358 -11.99 19.88 8.44
C TYR A 358 -12.40 20.89 9.52
N ASN A 359 -12.15 20.48 10.77
CA ASN A 359 -12.16 21.38 11.93
C ASN A 359 -10.98 21.05 12.84
N THR A 360 -10.58 21.99 13.71
CA THR A 360 -9.39 21.89 14.57
C THR A 360 -9.50 20.86 15.70
N ASP A 361 -10.66 20.26 15.93
CA ASP A 361 -10.86 19.23 16.95
C ASP A 361 -10.60 17.81 16.37
N MET A 362 -10.38 17.71 15.05
CA MET A 362 -10.02 16.45 14.40
C MET A 362 -8.59 16.01 14.77
N SER A 363 -8.40 14.69 14.84
CA SER A 363 -7.09 14.11 15.05
C SER A 363 -6.15 14.43 13.89
N ASP A 364 -4.91 14.82 14.20
CA ASP A 364 -3.85 15.05 13.23
C ASP A 364 -3.50 13.79 12.39
N GLU A 365 -3.87 12.60 12.85
CA GLU A 365 -3.65 11.33 12.15
C GLU A 365 -4.70 11.04 11.09
N LEU A 366 -5.80 11.78 11.07
CA LEU A 366 -6.96 11.52 10.21
C LEU A 366 -6.69 11.88 8.74
N TRP A 367 -7.17 11.04 7.83
CA TRP A 367 -7.32 11.33 6.41
C TRP A 367 -8.79 11.59 6.10
N LEU A 368 -9.08 12.73 5.48
CA LEU A 368 -10.46 13.22 5.35
C LEU A 368 -11.28 12.43 4.30
N ASP A 369 -10.61 11.75 3.38
CA ASP A 369 -11.22 10.91 2.34
C ASP A 369 -11.47 9.45 2.78
N MET A 370 -11.21 9.09 4.03
CA MET A 370 -11.63 7.81 4.61
C MET A 370 -13.17 7.73 4.66
N LEU A 371 -13.70 6.52 4.55
CA LEU A 371 -15.14 6.30 4.79
C LEU A 371 -15.52 6.80 6.20
N PRO A 372 -16.69 7.45 6.36
CA PRO A 372 -17.13 7.94 7.67
C PRO A 372 -17.14 6.85 8.74
N GLU A 373 -17.58 5.64 8.40
CA GLU A 373 -17.64 4.49 9.30
C GLU A 373 -16.25 4.01 9.73
N VAL A 374 -15.25 4.16 8.86
CA VAL A 374 -13.84 3.82 9.16
C VAL A 374 -13.26 4.89 10.09
N ARG A 375 -13.55 6.19 9.84
CA ARG A 375 -13.15 7.27 10.75
C ARG A 375 -13.73 7.08 12.14
N GLU A 376 -15.02 6.78 12.24
CA GLU A 376 -15.67 6.48 13.53
C GLU A 376 -15.03 5.28 14.22
N LYS A 377 -14.78 4.17 13.50
CA LYS A 377 -14.24 2.93 14.05
C LYS A 377 -12.82 3.10 14.63
N TYR A 378 -11.94 3.81 13.92
CA TYR A 378 -10.52 3.86 14.28
C TYR A 378 -10.12 5.15 15.01
N TYR A 379 -10.87 6.24 14.85
CA TYR A 379 -10.54 7.57 15.39
C TYR A 379 -11.65 8.15 16.27
N GLY A 380 -12.85 7.58 16.26
CA GLY A 380 -14.02 8.11 16.99
C GLY A 380 -14.55 9.41 16.40
N GLN A 381 -14.42 9.60 15.08
CA GLN A 381 -14.72 10.89 14.40
C GLN A 381 -15.47 10.71 13.08
#